data_11cd8d28134d8869b4146e9c5cca9dab
#
_entry.id   11cd8d28134d8869b4146e9c5cca9dab
#
_cell.length_a   1.000
_cell.length_b   1.000
_cell.length_c   1.000
_cell.angle_alpha   90.00
_cell.angle_beta   90.00
_cell.angle_gamma   90.00
#
_symmetry.space_group_name_H-M   'P 1'
#
loop_
_entity.id
_entity.type
_entity.pdbx_description
1 polymer ?
#
loop_
_entity_poly.entity_id
_entity_poly.type
_entity_poly.pdbx_seq_one_letter_code
_entity_poly.pdbx_strand_id
1 'polypeptide(L)'
;IDVSRWQGDIDWSKVAADGITFAMIKCGGGDDGLYEDRKFKQNIQGALANGIQVGIYFYSGATDAKTAYDEASFCINLIKDYQITYPVAFDWELDGDYNSVTEACETFCNVIKSYGYQPMVYSNRNRWYNNFNGEKLSNKFKVWMAAYWSEYYYTSTRWTYGDDLASFKWHYDMWQYGVTDTVDGIDGYVDMNIAFFGYANYKVNGAQDAALTVTNTNITRYLGHDSGKLNEGVDFMSGVKGVNSIGYEMDVDYDIINSSGNSVDEEDALSQPGRYTVRYSFKDPKSGNITKDAVLNIVDVTAKLVTPDINVQSDASGRLPAGFSFVNGVSGTNSLSENATLTPVSYTHLR
;
A
#
# COMPACT_ATOMS: atom_id res chain seq x y z
N ILE A 1 9.97 20.57 -11.09
CA ILE A 1 11.38 20.46 -11.53
C ILE A 1 12.02 19.20 -11.00
N ASP A 2 13.14 18.76 -11.63
CA ASP A 2 14.05 17.85 -10.95
C ASP A 2 15.46 18.43 -10.91
N VAL A 3 16.18 18.15 -9.82
CA VAL A 3 17.45 18.80 -9.51
C VAL A 3 18.44 17.86 -8.82
N SER A 4 19.73 18.16 -9.03
CA SER A 4 20.86 17.46 -8.41
C SER A 4 22.01 18.44 -8.13
N ARG A 5 23.20 17.90 -7.92
CA ARG A 5 24.41 18.71 -7.84
C ARG A 5 24.67 19.59 -9.07
N TRP A 6 24.08 19.25 -10.19
CA TRP A 6 24.32 19.97 -11.46
C TRP A 6 23.72 21.35 -11.50
N GLN A 7 22.66 21.64 -10.74
CA GLN A 7 22.04 22.95 -10.61
C GLN A 7 22.78 23.88 -9.63
N GLY A 8 23.87 23.41 -9.02
CA GLY A 8 24.70 24.23 -8.14
C GLY A 8 24.02 24.66 -6.86
N ASP A 9 24.17 25.92 -6.51
CA ASP A 9 23.48 26.54 -5.36
C ASP A 9 22.14 27.13 -5.80
N ILE A 10 21.07 26.68 -5.17
CA ILE A 10 19.69 27.04 -5.53
C ILE A 10 19.13 28.00 -4.48
N ASP A 11 18.60 29.13 -4.93
CA ASP A 11 17.77 30.04 -4.11
C ASP A 11 16.31 29.55 -4.11
N TRP A 12 16.00 28.66 -3.18
CA TRP A 12 14.69 28.02 -3.09
C TRP A 12 13.54 28.99 -2.82
N SER A 13 13.85 30.17 -2.26
CA SER A 13 12.82 31.21 -2.08
C SER A 13 12.35 31.81 -3.40
N LYS A 14 13.28 31.99 -4.33
CA LYS A 14 12.95 32.44 -5.69
C LYS A 14 12.28 31.34 -6.49
N VAL A 15 12.75 30.10 -6.38
CA VAL A 15 12.13 28.93 -7.02
C VAL A 15 10.65 28.82 -6.63
N ALA A 16 10.33 28.95 -5.33
CA ALA A 16 8.95 28.94 -4.87
C ALA A 16 8.14 30.13 -5.38
N ALA A 17 8.73 31.34 -5.41
CA ALA A 17 8.09 32.56 -5.92
C ALA A 17 7.83 32.48 -7.42
N ASP A 18 8.66 31.76 -8.17
CA ASP A 18 8.50 31.50 -9.62
C ASP A 18 7.40 30.45 -9.94
N GLY A 19 6.70 29.96 -8.91
CA GLY A 19 5.53 29.08 -9.05
C GLY A 19 5.84 27.61 -9.12
N ILE A 20 7.06 27.18 -8.79
CA ILE A 20 7.39 25.76 -8.66
C ILE A 20 6.74 25.19 -7.41
N THR A 21 5.96 24.12 -7.59
CA THR A 21 5.15 23.52 -6.52
C THR A 21 5.78 22.24 -5.95
N PHE A 22 6.60 21.55 -6.73
CA PHE A 22 7.32 20.35 -6.31
C PHE A 22 8.70 20.24 -6.95
N ALA A 23 9.58 19.50 -6.29
CA ALA A 23 10.90 19.15 -6.80
C ALA A 23 11.20 17.67 -6.55
N MET A 24 11.62 16.97 -7.60
CA MET A 24 12.27 15.67 -7.49
C MET A 24 13.77 15.91 -7.25
N ILE A 25 14.31 15.46 -6.13
CA ILE A 25 15.68 15.77 -5.70
C ILE A 25 16.52 14.52 -5.73
N LYS A 26 17.67 14.56 -6.42
CA LYS A 26 18.64 13.46 -6.39
C LYS A 26 19.17 13.27 -4.98
N CYS A 27 18.94 12.09 -4.39
CA CYS A 27 19.57 11.79 -3.10
C CYS A 27 20.94 11.14 -3.25
N GLY A 28 21.17 10.41 -4.34
CA GLY A 28 22.41 9.71 -4.59
C GLY A 28 22.35 8.83 -5.82
N GLY A 29 23.27 7.90 -5.92
CA GLY A 29 23.33 6.93 -7.01
C GLY A 29 24.14 5.70 -6.67
N GLY A 30 24.11 4.71 -7.59
CA GLY A 30 24.81 3.45 -7.51
C GLY A 30 25.57 3.04 -8.77
N ASP A 31 25.63 3.93 -9.76
CA ASP A 31 26.26 3.69 -11.07
C ASP A 31 27.80 3.60 -11.02
N ASP A 32 28.42 4.17 -10.00
CA ASP A 32 29.87 4.07 -9.72
C ASP A 32 30.10 3.83 -8.22
N GLY A 33 29.46 2.79 -7.68
CA GLY A 33 29.34 2.53 -6.26
C GLY A 33 28.31 3.45 -5.57
N LEU A 34 27.96 3.14 -4.34
CA LEU A 34 26.95 3.91 -3.60
C LEU A 34 27.50 5.28 -3.19
N TYR A 35 26.80 6.34 -3.55
CA TYR A 35 27.16 7.72 -3.15
C TYR A 35 25.93 8.58 -2.85
N GLU A 36 26.10 9.53 -1.92
CA GLU A 36 25.17 10.64 -1.69
C GLU A 36 25.44 11.77 -2.68
N ASP A 37 24.40 12.36 -3.29
CA ASP A 37 24.57 13.57 -4.09
C ASP A 37 25.04 14.72 -3.18
N ARG A 38 26.12 15.40 -3.59
CA ARG A 38 26.78 16.43 -2.75
C ARG A 38 25.89 17.64 -2.43
N LYS A 39 24.80 17.85 -3.16
CA LYS A 39 23.83 18.91 -2.93
C LYS A 39 22.52 18.42 -2.31
N PHE A 40 22.39 17.13 -2.09
CA PHE A 40 21.14 16.54 -1.59
C PHE A 40 20.62 17.23 -0.33
N LYS A 41 21.43 17.31 0.72
CA LYS A 41 21.02 17.92 2.00
C LYS A 41 20.66 19.38 1.86
N GLN A 42 21.41 20.15 1.08
CA GLN A 42 21.16 21.56 0.83
C GLN A 42 19.81 21.73 0.08
N ASN A 43 19.61 20.94 -0.96
CA ASN A 43 18.43 21.02 -1.80
C ASN A 43 17.16 20.63 -1.04
N ILE A 44 17.17 19.50 -0.33
CA ILE A 44 15.98 19.02 0.38
C ILE A 44 15.59 19.97 1.52
N GLN A 45 16.55 20.49 2.28
CA GLN A 45 16.29 21.46 3.35
C GLN A 45 15.75 22.78 2.79
N GLY A 46 16.35 23.26 1.71
CA GLY A 46 15.92 24.48 1.04
C GLY A 46 14.52 24.39 0.47
N ALA A 47 14.20 23.31 -0.25
CA ALA A 47 12.88 23.07 -0.81
C ALA A 47 11.80 22.99 0.29
N LEU A 48 12.04 22.19 1.33
CA LEU A 48 11.11 22.02 2.45
C LEU A 48 10.89 23.32 3.22
N ALA A 49 11.96 24.10 3.47
CA ALA A 49 11.86 25.39 4.17
C ALA A 49 11.02 26.43 3.41
N ASN A 50 10.90 26.30 2.09
CA ASN A 50 10.14 27.21 1.23
C ASN A 50 8.78 26.61 0.78
N GLY A 51 8.32 25.53 1.40
CA GLY A 51 7.00 24.97 1.15
C GLY A 51 6.86 24.19 -0.15
N ILE A 52 7.97 23.87 -0.82
CA ILE A 52 7.99 23.05 -2.03
C ILE A 52 7.84 21.59 -1.63
N GLN A 53 6.94 20.89 -2.28
CA GLN A 53 6.78 19.45 -2.06
C GLN A 53 7.96 18.68 -2.65
N VAL A 54 8.42 17.65 -1.93
CA VAL A 54 9.66 16.97 -2.27
C VAL A 54 9.41 15.50 -2.58
N GLY A 55 9.85 15.08 -3.75
CA GLY A 55 10.12 13.69 -4.12
C GLY A 55 11.62 13.45 -4.25
N ILE A 56 11.96 12.20 -4.38
CA ILE A 56 13.36 11.75 -4.44
C ILE A 56 13.58 10.96 -5.72
N TYR A 57 14.77 11.06 -6.28
CA TYR A 57 15.24 10.07 -7.24
C TYR A 57 16.64 9.57 -6.88
N PHE A 58 16.85 8.29 -7.15
CA PHE A 58 18.09 7.59 -6.97
C PHE A 58 18.61 7.10 -8.33
N TYR A 59 19.74 7.60 -8.78
CA TYR A 59 20.34 7.22 -10.07
C TYR A 59 20.96 5.83 -9.96
N SER A 60 20.20 4.83 -10.39
CA SER A 60 20.53 3.43 -10.18
C SER A 60 21.50 2.88 -11.21
N GLY A 61 22.51 2.13 -10.75
CA GLY A 61 23.36 1.27 -11.55
C GLY A 61 22.92 -0.20 -11.58
N ALA A 62 21.83 -0.53 -10.87
CA ALA A 62 21.42 -1.91 -10.65
C ALA A 62 20.96 -2.61 -11.93
N THR A 63 21.52 -3.80 -12.17
CA THR A 63 21.08 -4.74 -13.21
C THR A 63 20.69 -6.11 -12.64
N ASP A 64 20.59 -6.23 -11.34
CA ASP A 64 20.14 -7.41 -10.61
C ASP A 64 19.46 -7.03 -9.29
N ALA A 65 18.68 -7.97 -8.73
CA ALA A 65 17.89 -7.76 -7.53
C ALA A 65 18.73 -7.43 -6.30
N LYS A 66 19.93 -8.04 -6.16
CA LYS A 66 20.78 -7.80 -4.99
C LYS A 66 21.33 -6.38 -4.98
N THR A 67 21.87 -5.92 -6.09
CA THR A 67 22.37 -4.55 -6.24
C THR A 67 21.24 -3.53 -6.01
N ALA A 68 20.05 -3.78 -6.58
CA ALA A 68 18.89 -2.94 -6.39
C ALA A 68 18.42 -2.86 -4.92
N TYR A 69 18.48 -3.96 -4.18
CA TYR A 69 18.20 -3.99 -2.75
C TYR A 69 19.18 -3.15 -1.94
N ASP A 70 20.49 -3.27 -2.24
CA ASP A 70 21.53 -2.51 -1.57
C ASP A 70 21.37 -0.99 -1.85
N GLU A 71 21.07 -0.62 -3.10
CA GLU A 71 20.78 0.77 -3.51
C GLU A 71 19.53 1.33 -2.82
N ALA A 72 18.43 0.58 -2.80
CA ALA A 72 17.20 1.00 -2.13
C ALA A 72 17.41 1.19 -0.62
N SER A 73 18.16 0.29 0.01
CA SER A 73 18.50 0.39 1.43
C SER A 73 19.36 1.62 1.73
N PHE A 74 20.29 1.93 0.85
CA PHE A 74 21.10 3.14 0.95
C PHE A 74 20.25 4.40 0.73
N CYS A 75 19.38 4.42 -0.27
CA CYS A 75 18.42 5.50 -0.51
C CYS A 75 17.58 5.78 0.74
N ILE A 76 16.98 4.74 1.35
CA ILE A 76 16.20 4.87 2.58
C ILE A 76 17.03 5.51 3.70
N ASN A 77 18.28 5.11 3.87
CA ASN A 77 19.14 5.69 4.90
C ASN A 77 19.42 7.18 4.69
N LEU A 78 19.48 7.65 3.44
CA LEU A 78 19.65 9.06 3.12
C LEU A 78 18.40 9.90 3.41
N ILE A 79 17.21 9.35 3.16
CA ILE A 79 15.96 10.11 3.15
C ILE A 79 15.12 10.02 4.43
N LYS A 80 15.37 9.03 5.30
CA LYS A 80 14.51 8.68 6.46
C LYS A 80 14.24 9.81 7.46
N ASP A 81 15.13 10.79 7.52
CA ASP A 81 15.03 11.91 8.48
C ASP A 81 14.33 13.15 7.86
N TYR A 82 13.87 13.05 6.60
CA TYR A 82 13.21 14.12 5.89
C TYR A 82 11.75 13.82 5.59
N GLN A 83 10.95 14.85 5.46
CA GLN A 83 9.55 14.74 5.05
C GLN A 83 9.46 14.64 3.53
N ILE A 84 9.27 13.44 3.03
CA ILE A 84 9.08 13.17 1.60
C ILE A 84 7.58 13.07 1.33
N THR A 85 7.05 13.97 0.48
CA THR A 85 5.61 14.05 0.16
C THR A 85 5.29 13.63 -1.27
N TYR A 86 6.30 13.52 -2.12
CA TYR A 86 6.23 12.99 -3.47
C TYR A 86 6.93 11.63 -3.56
N PRO A 87 6.78 10.90 -4.68
CA PRO A 87 7.35 9.57 -4.81
C PRO A 87 8.87 9.51 -4.66
N VAL A 88 9.37 8.30 -4.41
CA VAL A 88 10.80 7.93 -4.47
C VAL A 88 11.01 7.12 -5.74
N ALA A 89 11.77 7.66 -6.66
CA ALA A 89 11.94 7.11 -8.00
C ALA A 89 13.23 6.29 -8.13
N PHE A 90 13.07 5.10 -8.72
CA PHE A 90 14.15 4.35 -9.34
C PHE A 90 14.45 5.00 -10.69
N ASP A 91 15.56 5.69 -10.79
CA ASP A 91 16.02 6.38 -11.99
C ASP A 91 17.08 5.52 -12.68
N TRP A 92 16.71 4.92 -13.83
CA TRP A 92 17.60 4.03 -14.54
C TRP A 92 17.77 4.46 -16.00
N GLU A 93 19.03 4.75 -16.37
CA GLU A 93 19.35 5.34 -17.67
C GLU A 93 20.50 4.65 -18.38
N LEU A 94 20.82 3.44 -17.97
CA LEU A 94 21.91 2.65 -18.55
C LEU A 94 21.42 1.75 -19.69
N ASP A 95 22.29 0.91 -20.21
CA ASP A 95 21.96 -0.18 -21.09
C ASP A 95 22.00 -1.50 -20.29
N GLY A 96 21.01 -2.37 -20.50
CA GLY A 96 20.92 -3.60 -19.75
C GLY A 96 19.91 -4.59 -20.34
N ASP A 97 19.95 -5.82 -19.83
CA ASP A 97 19.02 -6.87 -20.21
C ASP A 97 17.61 -6.61 -19.64
N TYR A 98 16.61 -6.73 -20.48
CA TYR A 98 15.20 -6.47 -20.19
C TYR A 98 14.66 -7.15 -18.92
N ASN A 99 14.99 -8.44 -18.72
CA ASN A 99 14.46 -9.17 -17.55
C ASN A 99 15.17 -8.76 -16.27
N SER A 100 16.50 -8.68 -16.32
CA SER A 100 17.33 -8.33 -15.16
C SER A 100 17.06 -6.92 -14.65
N VAL A 101 16.91 -5.95 -15.56
CA VAL A 101 16.58 -4.56 -15.20
C VAL A 101 15.16 -4.44 -14.65
N THR A 102 14.21 -5.19 -15.22
CA THR A 102 12.84 -5.23 -14.68
C THR A 102 12.81 -5.79 -13.26
N GLU A 103 13.55 -6.86 -12.98
CA GLU A 103 13.65 -7.44 -11.63
C GLU A 103 14.34 -6.49 -10.64
N ALA A 104 15.42 -5.84 -11.06
CA ALA A 104 16.11 -4.83 -10.26
C ALA A 104 15.16 -3.68 -9.89
N CYS A 105 14.43 -3.14 -10.87
CA CYS A 105 13.44 -2.09 -10.67
C CYS A 105 12.33 -2.51 -9.68
N GLU A 106 11.77 -3.72 -9.83
CA GLU A 106 10.78 -4.23 -8.89
C GLU A 106 11.33 -4.37 -7.48
N THR A 107 12.56 -4.85 -7.35
CA THR A 107 13.20 -5.03 -6.04
C THR A 107 13.39 -3.68 -5.35
N PHE A 108 13.97 -2.69 -6.05
CA PHE A 108 14.13 -1.34 -5.50
C PHE A 108 12.77 -0.76 -5.05
N CYS A 109 11.79 -0.77 -5.94
CA CYS A 109 10.47 -0.22 -5.66
C CYS A 109 9.74 -0.93 -4.51
N ASN A 110 9.86 -2.26 -4.40
CA ASN A 110 9.27 -3.01 -3.30
C ASN A 110 9.94 -2.67 -1.95
N VAL A 111 11.27 -2.48 -1.92
CA VAL A 111 11.98 -2.02 -0.71
C VAL A 111 11.49 -0.63 -0.32
N ILE A 112 11.44 0.32 -1.25
CA ILE A 112 10.92 1.68 -1.02
C ILE A 112 9.50 1.61 -0.43
N LYS A 113 8.63 0.81 -1.03
CA LYS A 113 7.26 0.59 -0.57
C LYS A 113 7.19 0.00 0.84
N SER A 114 8.05 -0.97 1.15
CA SER A 114 8.09 -1.61 2.48
C SER A 114 8.46 -0.66 3.63
N TYR A 115 9.06 0.49 3.30
CA TYR A 115 9.35 1.56 4.26
C TYR A 115 8.29 2.67 4.27
N GLY A 116 7.17 2.49 3.55
CA GLY A 116 6.03 3.40 3.54
C GLY A 116 6.15 4.57 2.57
N TYR A 117 7.14 4.58 1.68
CA TYR A 117 7.24 5.57 0.61
C TYR A 117 6.51 5.10 -0.64
N GLN A 118 6.03 6.05 -1.44
CA GLN A 118 5.43 5.76 -2.73
C GLN A 118 6.54 5.49 -3.77
N PRO A 119 6.66 4.27 -4.31
CA PRO A 119 7.63 3.99 -5.34
C PRO A 119 7.21 4.55 -6.70
N MET A 120 8.19 4.94 -7.49
CA MET A 120 8.04 5.41 -8.86
C MET A 120 9.19 4.89 -9.71
N VAL A 121 8.97 4.75 -11.01
CA VAL A 121 10.00 4.35 -11.97
C VAL A 121 10.19 5.47 -12.97
N TYR A 122 11.43 5.98 -13.07
CA TYR A 122 11.81 6.94 -14.09
C TYR A 122 12.68 6.29 -15.15
N SER A 123 12.40 6.60 -16.38
CA SER A 123 13.32 6.51 -17.51
C SER A 123 12.76 7.24 -18.73
N ASN A 124 13.57 7.38 -19.78
CA ASN A 124 13.08 7.91 -21.04
C ASN A 124 12.18 6.89 -21.78
N ARG A 125 11.33 7.41 -22.66
CA ARG A 125 10.36 6.61 -23.43
C ARG A 125 10.98 5.42 -24.18
N ASN A 126 12.20 5.60 -24.74
CA ASN A 126 12.87 4.54 -25.49
C ASN A 126 13.27 3.36 -24.60
N ARG A 127 13.80 3.63 -23.41
CA ARG A 127 14.15 2.59 -22.44
C ARG A 127 12.93 1.89 -21.88
N TRP A 128 11.84 2.62 -21.63
CA TRP A 128 10.56 2.02 -21.26
C TRP A 128 10.11 0.93 -22.26
N TYR A 129 10.33 1.16 -23.56
CA TYR A 129 9.94 0.19 -24.59
C TYR A 129 10.92 -0.97 -24.78
N ASN A 130 12.20 -0.74 -24.52
CA ASN A 130 13.25 -1.68 -24.92
C ASN A 130 13.94 -2.39 -23.73
N ASN A 131 13.99 -1.77 -22.56
CA ASN A 131 14.74 -2.26 -21.41
C ASN A 131 13.87 -2.67 -20.22
N PHE A 132 12.57 -2.35 -20.23
CA PHE A 132 11.63 -2.70 -19.15
C PHE A 132 10.46 -3.55 -19.66
N ASN A 133 9.96 -4.42 -18.77
CA ASN A 133 8.57 -4.89 -18.90
C ASN A 133 7.63 -3.76 -18.48
N GLY A 134 7.39 -2.83 -19.41
CA GLY A 134 6.63 -1.61 -19.12
C GLY A 134 5.19 -1.88 -18.68
N GLU A 135 4.55 -2.95 -19.20
CA GLU A 135 3.21 -3.35 -18.76
C GLU A 135 3.21 -3.78 -17.29
N LYS A 136 4.16 -4.63 -16.91
CA LYS A 136 4.29 -5.11 -15.54
C LYS A 136 4.58 -3.97 -14.55
N LEU A 137 5.52 -3.10 -14.89
CA LEU A 137 5.94 -2.01 -14.01
C LEU A 137 4.89 -0.91 -13.91
N SER A 138 4.26 -0.51 -15.02
CA SER A 138 3.24 0.53 -15.02
C SER A 138 1.94 0.14 -14.31
N ASN A 139 1.62 -1.17 -14.27
CA ASN A 139 0.48 -1.68 -13.51
C ASN A 139 0.77 -1.76 -12.00
N LYS A 140 2.05 -1.69 -11.59
CA LYS A 140 2.46 -1.94 -10.21
C LYS A 140 2.96 -0.68 -9.49
N PHE A 141 3.59 0.22 -10.21
CA PHE A 141 4.24 1.40 -9.67
C PHE A 141 3.85 2.66 -10.45
N LYS A 142 4.04 3.81 -9.84
CA LYS A 142 3.91 5.09 -10.53
C LYS A 142 4.98 5.23 -11.61
N VAL A 143 4.61 5.88 -12.71
CA VAL A 143 5.47 6.05 -13.89
C VAL A 143 5.85 7.51 -14.03
N TRP A 144 7.15 7.78 -14.06
CA TRP A 144 7.74 9.04 -14.46
C TRP A 144 8.44 8.86 -15.80
N MET A 145 7.84 9.38 -16.85
CA MET A 145 8.28 9.18 -18.22
C MET A 145 8.94 10.44 -18.76
N ALA A 146 10.15 10.31 -19.30
CA ALA A 146 10.80 11.40 -20.01
C ALA A 146 10.61 11.24 -21.52
N ALA A 147 10.06 12.29 -22.14
CA ALA A 147 9.96 12.41 -23.58
C ALA A 147 9.89 13.88 -23.97
N TYR A 148 10.75 14.30 -24.86
CA TYR A 148 10.86 15.68 -25.28
C TYR A 148 10.33 15.79 -26.70
N TRP A 149 9.55 16.84 -26.96
CA TRP A 149 9.16 17.22 -28.30
C TRP A 149 10.30 18.07 -28.87
N SER A 150 10.65 17.87 -30.14
CA SER A 150 11.77 18.59 -30.75
C SER A 150 11.63 20.11 -30.65
N GLU A 151 10.39 20.61 -30.60
CA GLU A 151 10.08 22.02 -30.43
C GLU A 151 10.32 22.51 -28.99
N TYR A 152 10.02 21.67 -27.98
CA TYR A 152 10.23 22.01 -26.55
C TYR A 152 11.67 21.81 -26.09
N TYR A 153 12.45 21.02 -26.79
CA TYR A 153 13.85 20.81 -26.47
C TYR A 153 14.68 22.12 -26.62
N TYR A 154 14.24 23.01 -27.50
CA TYR A 154 14.92 24.28 -27.82
C TYR A 154 14.14 25.54 -27.45
N THR A 155 12.93 25.42 -26.94
CA THR A 155 12.12 26.55 -26.48
C THR A 155 11.78 26.32 -25.00
N SER A 156 12.20 27.23 -24.14
CA SER A 156 11.89 27.22 -22.70
C SER A 156 10.43 27.55 -22.43
N THR A 157 9.52 26.78 -23.03
CA THR A 157 8.08 26.98 -22.86
C THR A 157 7.57 26.04 -21.80
N ARG A 158 7.10 26.58 -20.68
CA ARG A 158 6.45 25.78 -19.63
C ARG A 158 5.17 25.16 -20.16
N TRP A 159 4.98 23.86 -19.86
CA TRP A 159 3.74 23.18 -20.19
C TRP A 159 2.56 23.82 -19.46
N THR A 160 1.45 24.02 -20.17
CA THR A 160 0.20 24.55 -19.62
C THR A 160 -0.93 23.56 -19.82
N TYR A 161 -1.94 23.63 -18.95
CA TYR A 161 -3.13 22.79 -19.10
C TYR A 161 -3.80 23.02 -20.46
N GLY A 162 -3.92 21.94 -21.23
CA GLY A 162 -4.45 21.99 -22.60
C GLY A 162 -3.41 21.77 -23.69
N ASP A 163 -2.12 21.79 -23.34
CA ASP A 163 -1.06 21.37 -24.27
C ASP A 163 -1.14 19.86 -24.52
N ASP A 164 -0.66 19.44 -25.70
CA ASP A 164 -0.66 18.04 -26.07
C ASP A 164 0.23 17.21 -25.14
N LEU A 165 -0.26 16.02 -24.77
CA LEU A 165 0.49 15.06 -23.96
C LEU A 165 1.42 14.22 -24.83
N ALA A 166 2.53 13.77 -24.25
CA ALA A 166 3.43 12.85 -24.92
C ALA A 166 2.75 11.50 -25.18
N SER A 167 2.94 10.98 -26.40
CA SER A 167 2.46 9.63 -26.74
C SER A 167 3.27 8.58 -25.99
N PHE A 168 2.60 7.72 -25.22
CA PHE A 168 3.20 6.62 -24.49
C PHE A 168 2.23 5.44 -24.48
N LYS A 169 2.78 4.21 -24.47
CA LYS A 169 1.96 3.00 -24.59
C LYS A 169 1.15 2.71 -23.31
N TRP A 170 1.67 3.06 -22.17
CA TRP A 170 1.05 2.86 -20.86
C TRP A 170 0.65 4.20 -20.26
N HIS A 171 -0.06 4.19 -19.13
CA HIS A 171 -0.28 5.42 -18.37
C HIS A 171 1.04 5.94 -17.81
N TYR A 172 1.11 7.24 -17.53
CA TYR A 172 2.18 7.84 -16.75
C TYR A 172 1.59 8.84 -15.76
N ASP A 173 2.22 8.90 -14.61
CA ASP A 173 1.80 9.75 -13.49
C ASP A 173 2.56 11.07 -13.46
N MET A 174 3.77 11.08 -14.01
CA MET A 174 4.62 12.26 -14.13
C MET A 174 5.31 12.24 -15.49
N TRP A 175 5.45 13.41 -16.09
CA TRP A 175 6.12 13.59 -17.37
C TRP A 175 7.21 14.66 -17.25
N GLN A 176 8.46 14.28 -17.53
CA GLN A 176 9.56 15.18 -17.75
C GLN A 176 9.49 15.62 -19.22
N TYR A 177 9.05 16.87 -19.44
CA TYR A 177 8.70 17.34 -20.78
C TYR A 177 9.76 18.27 -21.39
N GLY A 178 10.69 18.79 -20.60
CA GLY A 178 11.71 19.72 -21.06
C GLY A 178 12.97 19.67 -20.20
N VAL A 179 14.11 20.06 -20.79
CA VAL A 179 15.44 20.06 -20.15
C VAL A 179 16.21 21.38 -20.35
N THR A 180 15.56 22.38 -20.92
CA THR A 180 16.18 23.68 -21.28
C THR A 180 15.40 24.86 -20.75
N ASP A 181 14.54 24.68 -19.78
CA ASP A 181 13.82 25.78 -19.15
C ASP A 181 14.67 26.48 -18.09
N THR A 182 14.30 27.69 -17.74
CA THR A 182 14.91 28.48 -16.68
C THR A 182 13.91 28.73 -15.56
N VAL A 183 14.40 28.69 -14.33
CA VAL A 183 13.62 28.94 -13.12
C VAL A 183 14.36 29.97 -12.27
N ASP A 184 13.67 31.01 -11.81
CA ASP A 184 14.27 31.99 -10.94
C ASP A 184 14.87 31.36 -9.69
N GLY A 185 16.14 31.63 -9.41
CA GLY A 185 16.88 31.03 -8.30
C GLY A 185 17.76 29.84 -8.68
N ILE A 186 17.74 29.41 -9.94
CA ILE A 186 18.62 28.37 -10.48
C ILE A 186 19.47 28.97 -11.62
N ASP A 187 20.77 28.79 -11.55
CA ASP A 187 21.69 29.20 -12.61
C ASP A 187 21.71 28.14 -13.73
N GLY A 188 21.37 28.59 -14.96
CA GLY A 188 21.35 27.73 -16.14
C GLY A 188 20.01 27.00 -16.35
N TYR A 189 20.06 25.85 -16.99
CA TYR A 189 18.86 25.08 -17.34
C TYR A 189 18.48 24.09 -16.26
N VAL A 190 17.17 23.81 -16.19
CA VAL A 190 16.59 22.84 -15.27
C VAL A 190 15.53 22.01 -15.98
N ASP A 191 15.43 20.76 -15.57
CA ASP A 191 14.46 19.81 -16.08
C ASP A 191 13.06 20.10 -15.54
N MET A 192 12.08 20.14 -16.45
CA MET A 192 10.72 20.51 -16.16
C MET A 192 9.78 19.32 -16.18
N ASN A 193 8.92 19.26 -15.18
CA ASN A 193 8.01 18.17 -14.97
C ASN A 193 6.58 18.61 -14.73
N ILE A 194 5.64 17.77 -15.16
CA ILE A 194 4.23 17.88 -14.78
C ILE A 194 3.80 16.57 -14.10
N ALA A 195 3.18 16.67 -12.93
CA ALA A 195 2.60 15.54 -12.20
C ALA A 195 1.08 15.53 -12.39
N PHE A 196 0.51 14.38 -12.76
CA PHE A 196 -0.91 14.19 -13.02
C PHE A 196 -1.66 13.59 -11.82
N PHE A 197 -1.01 13.50 -10.67
CA PHE A 197 -1.61 13.08 -9.41
C PHE A 197 -1.70 14.27 -8.45
N GLY A 198 -2.83 14.36 -7.76
CA GLY A 198 -3.09 15.50 -6.88
C GLY A 198 -2.56 15.28 -5.47
N TYR A 199 -1.42 15.84 -5.16
CA TYR A 199 -1.01 16.14 -3.78
C TYR A 199 -1.24 17.63 -3.44
N ALA A 200 -2.08 18.30 -4.22
CA ALA A 200 -2.34 19.75 -4.11
C ALA A 200 -2.82 20.18 -2.72
N ASN A 201 -3.38 19.28 -1.94
CA ASN A 201 -3.82 19.53 -0.56
C ASN A 201 -2.80 19.11 0.51
N TYR A 202 -1.64 18.58 0.10
CA TYR A 202 -0.63 18.13 1.02
C TYR A 202 0.23 19.31 1.48
N LYS A 203 0.13 19.65 2.74
CA LYS A 203 1.00 20.70 3.32
C LYS A 203 2.29 20.05 3.80
N VAL A 204 3.42 20.51 3.31
CA VAL A 204 4.77 20.06 3.70
C VAL A 204 4.97 20.05 5.23
N ASN A 205 4.30 20.94 5.96
CA ASN A 205 4.33 21.02 7.42
C ASN A 205 3.13 20.35 8.12
N GLY A 206 2.35 19.56 7.40
CA GLY A 206 1.12 18.94 7.88
C GLY A 206 1.15 17.43 7.76
N ALA A 207 2.23 16.78 8.20
CA ALA A 207 2.20 15.33 8.32
C ALA A 207 1.03 14.94 9.23
N GLN A 208 0.08 14.21 8.66
CA GLN A 208 -1.00 13.59 9.44
C GLN A 208 -0.44 12.39 10.20
N ASP A 209 -1.14 11.92 11.20
CA ASP A 209 -0.80 10.64 11.80
C ASP A 209 -1.19 9.51 10.84
N ALA A 210 -0.36 8.48 10.80
CA ALA A 210 -0.68 7.27 10.05
C ALA A 210 -1.95 6.62 10.63
N ALA A 211 -2.84 6.16 9.77
CA ALA A 211 -4.11 5.59 10.16
C ALA A 211 -4.34 4.21 9.54
N LEU A 212 -4.67 3.23 10.37
CA LEU A 212 -5.12 1.90 9.94
C LEU A 212 -6.58 1.72 10.34
N THR A 213 -7.46 1.73 9.34
CA THR A 213 -8.88 1.49 9.51
C THR A 213 -9.17 0.01 9.27
N VAL A 214 -9.85 -0.61 10.22
CA VAL A 214 -10.42 -1.95 10.11
C VAL A 214 -11.87 -1.82 10.56
N THR A 215 -12.82 -1.97 9.65
CA THR A 215 -14.24 -1.78 9.94
C THR A 215 -14.85 -3.03 10.58
N ASN A 216 -14.41 -4.20 10.16
CA ASN A 216 -14.86 -5.47 10.73
C ASN A 216 -13.85 -6.00 11.75
N THR A 217 -14.05 -5.66 13.02
CA THR A 217 -13.15 -6.06 14.12
C THR A 217 -13.55 -7.38 14.79
N ASN A 218 -14.64 -8.01 14.33
CA ASN A 218 -15.14 -9.29 14.87
C ASN A 218 -15.67 -10.15 13.73
N ILE A 219 -14.85 -11.02 13.22
CA ILE A 219 -15.12 -11.92 12.09
C ILE A 219 -15.54 -13.26 12.65
N THR A 220 -16.63 -13.84 12.15
CA THR A 220 -17.09 -15.17 12.57
C THR A 220 -17.28 -16.05 11.34
N ARG A 221 -16.68 -17.23 11.37
CA ARG A 221 -16.91 -18.30 10.40
C ARG A 221 -17.41 -19.55 11.11
N TYR A 222 -18.39 -20.21 10.50
CA TYR A 222 -18.94 -21.46 11.02
C TYR A 222 -18.37 -22.65 10.22
N LEU A 223 -17.92 -23.70 10.92
CA LEU A 223 -17.49 -24.95 10.33
C LEU A 223 -18.65 -25.95 10.33
N GLY A 224 -18.81 -26.67 9.23
CA GLY A 224 -19.67 -27.83 9.13
C GLY A 224 -21.12 -27.55 8.70
N HIS A 225 -21.55 -28.47 7.91
CA HIS A 225 -22.86 -28.92 7.43
C HIS A 225 -23.80 -28.01 6.64
N ASP A 226 -23.96 -28.40 5.37
CA ASP A 226 -25.18 -28.41 4.48
C ASP A 226 -26.04 -27.17 4.29
N SER A 227 -25.69 -26.01 4.77
CA SER A 227 -26.24 -24.78 4.23
C SER A 227 -25.16 -24.11 3.39
N GLY A 228 -25.32 -24.04 2.08
CA GLY A 228 -24.35 -23.49 1.12
C GLY A 228 -23.86 -22.06 1.35
N LYS A 229 -24.00 -21.54 2.56
CA LYS A 229 -23.47 -20.28 3.06
C LYS A 229 -22.34 -20.43 4.08
N LEU A 230 -22.12 -21.61 4.63
CA LEU A 230 -21.18 -21.84 5.74
C LEU A 230 -19.74 -22.05 5.26
N ASN A 231 -19.53 -22.24 3.94
CA ASN A 231 -18.22 -22.45 3.33
C ASN A 231 -17.75 -21.28 2.46
N GLU A 232 -18.38 -20.12 2.56
CA GLU A 232 -17.86 -18.93 1.89
C GLU A 232 -16.53 -18.52 2.55
N GLY A 233 -15.53 -18.25 1.72
CA GLY A 233 -14.23 -17.78 2.18
C GLY A 233 -14.38 -16.49 3.00
N VAL A 234 -13.48 -16.26 3.93
CA VAL A 234 -13.41 -15.00 4.69
C VAL A 234 -12.62 -14.00 3.85
N ASP A 235 -13.22 -12.87 3.52
CA ASP A 235 -12.49 -11.74 2.95
C ASP A 235 -11.92 -10.90 4.11
N PHE A 236 -10.66 -11.17 4.47
CA PHE A 236 -9.97 -10.46 5.54
C PHE A 236 -9.70 -9.00 5.20
N MET A 237 -9.64 -8.64 3.91
CA MET A 237 -9.30 -7.28 3.48
C MET A 237 -10.51 -6.38 3.31
N SER A 238 -11.72 -6.92 3.39
CA SER A 238 -12.96 -6.12 3.30
C SER A 238 -13.04 -5.07 4.40
N GLY A 239 -13.09 -3.78 3.99
CA GLY A 239 -13.15 -2.66 4.91
C GLY A 239 -11.83 -2.36 5.66
N VAL A 240 -10.71 -2.85 5.14
CA VAL A 240 -9.37 -2.52 5.63
C VAL A 240 -8.75 -1.44 4.75
N LYS A 241 -8.20 -0.40 5.38
CA LYS A 241 -7.55 0.71 4.69
C LYS A 241 -6.41 1.27 5.53
N GLY A 242 -5.21 1.32 4.96
CA GLY A 242 -4.04 1.96 5.53
C GLY A 242 -3.76 3.30 4.84
N VAL A 243 -3.46 4.34 5.62
CA VAL A 243 -2.95 5.61 5.09
C VAL A 243 -1.74 6.00 5.93
N ASN A 244 -0.60 6.23 5.28
CA ASN A 244 0.62 6.61 5.99
C ASN A 244 0.65 8.09 6.40
N SER A 245 1.66 8.48 7.18
CA SER A 245 1.83 9.85 7.69
C SER A 245 2.06 10.91 6.60
N ILE A 246 2.38 10.50 5.38
CA ILE A 246 2.51 11.38 4.22
C ILE A 246 1.29 11.33 3.28
N GLY A 247 0.20 10.63 3.69
CA GLY A 247 -1.10 10.64 3.01
C GLY A 247 -1.28 9.61 1.90
N TYR A 248 -0.34 8.69 1.73
CA TYR A 248 -0.49 7.62 0.74
C TYR A 248 -1.33 6.48 1.29
N GLU A 249 -2.17 5.93 0.44
CA GLU A 249 -2.84 4.66 0.69
C GLU A 249 -1.81 3.53 0.59
N MET A 250 -1.76 2.72 1.65
CA MET A 250 -0.79 1.66 1.82
C MET A 250 -1.43 0.30 1.60
N ASP A 251 -0.69 -0.61 1.01
CA ASP A 251 -1.04 -2.02 1.11
C ASP A 251 -0.90 -2.46 2.56
N VAL A 252 -1.93 -3.10 3.05
CA VAL A 252 -1.97 -3.63 4.41
C VAL A 252 -1.78 -5.14 4.34
N ASP A 253 -0.82 -5.64 5.09
CA ASP A 253 -0.61 -7.07 5.31
C ASP A 253 -1.42 -7.51 6.54
N TYR A 254 -1.74 -8.81 6.63
CA TYR A 254 -2.29 -9.39 7.84
C TYR A 254 -1.62 -10.71 8.21
N ASP A 255 -1.68 -11.01 9.48
CA ASP A 255 -1.19 -12.26 10.08
C ASP A 255 -2.27 -12.82 11.01
N ILE A 256 -2.48 -14.15 10.97
CA ILE A 256 -3.44 -14.80 11.84
C ILE A 256 -2.67 -15.45 12.99
N ILE A 257 -3.02 -15.07 14.21
CA ILE A 257 -2.29 -15.43 15.42
C ILE A 257 -3.21 -16.29 16.31
N ASN A 258 -2.75 -17.44 16.71
CA ASN A 258 -3.48 -18.33 17.63
C ASN A 258 -3.43 -17.84 19.09
N SER A 259 -4.14 -18.52 19.97
CA SER A 259 -4.20 -18.20 21.40
C SER A 259 -2.86 -18.33 22.15
N SER A 260 -1.87 -19.00 21.56
CA SER A 260 -0.51 -19.13 22.10
C SER A 260 0.42 -18.02 21.61
N GLY A 261 -0.07 -17.12 20.74
CA GLY A 261 0.72 -16.01 20.18
C GLY A 261 1.55 -16.39 18.94
N ASN A 262 1.33 -17.56 18.35
CA ASN A 262 2.03 -17.99 17.16
C ASN A 262 1.23 -17.67 15.91
N SER A 263 1.93 -17.27 14.84
CA SER A 263 1.37 -17.15 13.50
C SER A 263 0.94 -18.53 12.98
N VAL A 264 -0.18 -18.59 12.29
CA VAL A 264 -0.74 -19.79 11.67
C VAL A 264 -1.20 -19.46 10.26
N ASP A 265 -1.07 -20.44 9.36
CA ASP A 265 -1.55 -20.29 8.00
C ASP A 265 -3.08 -20.12 7.96
N GLU A 266 -3.57 -19.37 6.98
CA GLU A 266 -5.01 -19.09 6.82
C GLU A 266 -5.84 -20.37 6.71
N GLU A 267 -5.39 -21.34 5.91
CA GLU A 267 -6.07 -22.61 5.72
C GLU A 267 -6.21 -23.40 7.04
N ASP A 268 -5.13 -23.43 7.82
CA ASP A 268 -5.10 -24.07 9.13
C ASP A 268 -6.02 -23.35 10.12
N ALA A 269 -5.96 -22.03 10.19
CA ALA A 269 -6.82 -21.24 11.08
C ALA A 269 -8.30 -21.42 10.73
N LEU A 270 -8.64 -21.39 9.43
CA LEU A 270 -10.02 -21.51 8.96
C LEU A 270 -10.61 -22.91 9.08
N SER A 271 -9.78 -23.93 9.34
CA SER A 271 -10.19 -25.33 9.50
C SER A 271 -10.35 -25.77 10.95
N GLN A 272 -9.84 -25.00 11.92
CA GLN A 272 -9.82 -25.38 13.33
C GLN A 272 -10.73 -24.46 14.18
N PRO A 273 -11.67 -25.01 14.95
CA PRO A 273 -12.48 -24.21 15.87
C PRO A 273 -11.59 -23.48 16.89
N GLY A 274 -11.87 -22.20 17.10
CA GLY A 274 -11.11 -21.42 18.05
C GLY A 274 -11.28 -19.91 17.88
N ARG A 275 -10.58 -19.17 18.75
CA ARG A 275 -10.41 -17.72 18.61
C ARG A 275 -9.00 -17.42 18.19
N TYR A 276 -8.90 -16.60 17.17
CA TYR A 276 -7.65 -16.11 16.61
C TYR A 276 -7.66 -14.59 16.61
N THR A 277 -6.47 -14.01 16.55
CA THR A 277 -6.29 -12.59 16.31
C THR A 277 -5.85 -12.41 14.87
N VAL A 278 -6.54 -11.58 14.10
CA VAL A 278 -6.08 -11.12 12.80
C VAL A 278 -5.38 -9.79 13.02
N ARG A 279 -4.07 -9.75 12.84
CA ARG A 279 -3.26 -8.54 13.00
C ARG A 279 -2.96 -7.94 11.66
N TYR A 280 -3.56 -6.81 11.38
CA TYR A 280 -3.27 -6.00 10.20
C TYR A 280 -2.08 -5.09 10.48
N SER A 281 -1.23 -4.88 9.46
CA SER A 281 -0.06 -4.01 9.61
C SER A 281 0.39 -3.39 8.30
N PHE A 282 1.01 -2.22 8.40
CA PHE A 282 1.83 -1.60 7.36
C PHE A 282 2.93 -0.76 7.99
N LYS A 283 3.98 -0.43 7.20
CA LYS A 283 5.06 0.44 7.66
C LYS A 283 4.82 1.89 7.29
N ASP A 284 4.99 2.77 8.26
CA ASP A 284 4.93 4.22 8.10
C ASP A 284 6.33 4.84 8.30
N PRO A 285 6.78 5.78 7.44
CA PRO A 285 8.12 6.39 7.54
C PRO A 285 8.37 7.10 8.87
N LYS A 286 7.33 7.72 9.45
CA LYS A 286 7.42 8.50 10.70
C LYS A 286 7.22 7.64 11.95
N SER A 287 6.23 6.75 11.92
CA SER A 287 5.73 6.07 13.11
C SER A 287 6.17 4.60 13.19
N GLY A 288 6.86 4.10 12.17
CA GLY A 288 7.30 2.71 12.11
C GLY A 288 6.15 1.76 11.77
N ASN A 289 6.03 0.66 12.48
CA ASN A 289 5.01 -0.35 12.22
C ASN A 289 3.66 0.06 12.82
N ILE A 290 2.65 0.26 11.97
CA ILE A 290 1.28 0.55 12.38
C ILE A 290 0.50 -0.77 12.37
N THR A 291 -0.13 -1.10 13.49
CA THR A 291 -0.89 -2.35 13.63
C THR A 291 -2.29 -2.12 14.16
N LYS A 292 -3.21 -3.01 13.78
CA LYS A 292 -4.56 -3.07 14.33
C LYS A 292 -5.08 -4.51 14.31
N ASP A 293 -5.66 -4.93 15.42
CA ASP A 293 -6.13 -6.28 15.60
C ASP A 293 -7.65 -6.38 15.41
N ALA A 294 -8.08 -7.52 14.83
CA ALA A 294 -9.47 -7.99 14.81
C ALA A 294 -9.55 -9.39 15.39
N VAL A 295 -10.72 -9.77 15.88
CA VAL A 295 -10.99 -11.12 16.38
C VAL A 295 -11.55 -11.97 15.26
N LEU A 296 -11.00 -13.17 15.06
CA LEU A 296 -11.55 -14.21 14.20
C LEU A 296 -12.08 -15.34 15.08
N ASN A 297 -13.36 -15.61 14.98
CA ASN A 297 -14.02 -16.72 15.66
C ASN A 297 -14.33 -17.83 14.64
N ILE A 298 -13.73 -18.98 14.81
CA ILE A 298 -14.07 -20.19 14.05
C ILE A 298 -14.94 -21.07 14.94
N VAL A 299 -16.19 -21.22 14.58
CA VAL A 299 -17.21 -21.89 15.38
C VAL A 299 -17.58 -23.21 14.74
N ASP A 300 -17.38 -24.30 15.46
CA ASP A 300 -17.96 -25.59 15.08
C ASP A 300 -19.45 -25.58 15.47
N VAL A 301 -20.32 -25.84 14.49
CA VAL A 301 -21.77 -25.88 14.69
C VAL A 301 -22.25 -27.16 15.35
N THR A 302 -21.38 -28.12 15.61
CA THR A 302 -21.71 -29.29 16.44
C THR A 302 -21.92 -28.83 17.88
N ALA A 303 -23.18 -28.51 18.21
CA ALA A 303 -23.54 -28.13 19.55
C ALA A 303 -23.55 -29.36 20.48
N LYS A 304 -22.92 -29.22 21.65
CA LYS A 304 -23.15 -30.16 22.72
C LYS A 304 -24.53 -29.88 23.32
N LEU A 305 -25.49 -30.77 23.02
CA LEU A 305 -26.84 -30.67 23.58
C LEU A 305 -26.88 -31.41 24.92
N VAL A 306 -27.43 -30.75 25.93
CA VAL A 306 -27.85 -31.36 27.18
C VAL A 306 -29.35 -31.41 27.17
N THR A 307 -29.91 -32.61 27.04
CA THR A 307 -31.35 -32.84 27.00
C THR A 307 -31.76 -33.53 28.30
N PRO A 308 -32.69 -32.95 29.10
CA PRO A 308 -33.30 -33.67 30.19
C PRO A 308 -34.28 -34.74 29.67
N ASP A 309 -34.50 -35.78 30.42
CA ASP A 309 -35.61 -36.71 30.17
C ASP A 309 -36.93 -35.93 30.30
N ILE A 310 -37.71 -35.88 29.23
CA ILE A 310 -38.98 -35.20 29.21
C ILE A 310 -40.09 -36.24 29.35
N ASN A 311 -40.69 -36.35 30.54
CA ASN A 311 -41.87 -37.16 30.78
C ASN A 311 -43.11 -36.25 30.80
N VAL A 312 -43.93 -36.34 29.77
CA VAL A 312 -45.15 -35.57 29.66
C VAL A 312 -46.35 -36.49 29.54
N GLN A 313 -47.35 -36.25 30.36
CA GLN A 313 -48.61 -36.93 30.26
C GLN A 313 -49.55 -36.16 29.31
N SER A 314 -49.95 -36.79 28.22
CA SER A 314 -50.96 -36.24 27.34
C SER A 314 -52.36 -36.28 27.97
N ASP A 315 -53.27 -35.40 27.52
CA ASP A 315 -54.67 -35.49 27.89
C ASP A 315 -55.33 -36.72 27.24
N ALA A 316 -56.62 -36.94 27.59
CA ALA A 316 -57.38 -38.06 27.05
C ALA A 316 -57.56 -38.03 25.51
N SER A 317 -57.26 -36.92 24.84
CA SER A 317 -57.25 -36.78 23.38
C SER A 317 -55.87 -36.89 22.78
N GLY A 318 -54.82 -37.20 23.58
CA GLY A 318 -53.46 -37.31 23.13
C GLY A 318 -52.71 -35.97 22.92
N ARG A 319 -53.29 -34.87 23.41
CA ARG A 319 -52.69 -33.52 23.27
C ARG A 319 -51.69 -33.24 24.41
N LEU A 320 -50.63 -32.56 24.08
CA LEU A 320 -49.68 -32.02 25.06
C LEU A 320 -50.27 -30.89 25.88
N PRO A 321 -49.88 -30.71 27.14
CA PRO A 321 -50.34 -29.56 27.95
C PRO A 321 -50.12 -28.22 27.27
N ALA A 322 -51.06 -27.29 27.51
CA ALA A 322 -50.92 -25.93 27.00
C ALA A 322 -49.64 -25.27 27.56
N GLY A 323 -48.83 -24.67 26.67
CA GLY A 323 -47.56 -24.03 27.04
C GLY A 323 -46.38 -25.00 27.12
N PHE A 324 -46.55 -26.29 26.76
CA PHE A 324 -45.43 -27.22 26.68
C PHE A 324 -44.43 -26.82 25.59
N SER A 325 -43.13 -26.88 25.92
CA SER A 325 -42.05 -26.59 25.00
C SER A 325 -41.01 -27.70 25.06
N PHE A 326 -40.67 -28.28 23.91
CA PHE A 326 -39.63 -29.30 23.78
C PHE A 326 -38.20 -28.77 24.05
N VAL A 327 -38.01 -27.48 24.14
CA VAL A 327 -36.72 -26.85 24.47
C VAL A 327 -36.59 -26.44 25.94
N ASN A 328 -37.62 -26.71 26.74
CA ASN A 328 -37.59 -26.37 28.16
C ASN A 328 -36.59 -27.27 28.89
N GLY A 329 -35.59 -26.68 29.53
CA GLY A 329 -34.51 -27.39 30.18
C GLY A 329 -33.43 -27.95 29.22
N VAL A 330 -33.53 -27.72 27.91
CA VAL A 330 -32.53 -28.05 26.94
C VAL A 330 -31.52 -26.88 26.82
N SER A 331 -30.26 -27.19 26.92
CA SER A 331 -29.20 -26.21 26.68
C SER A 331 -28.18 -26.73 25.66
N GLY A 332 -27.56 -25.82 24.95
CA GLY A 332 -26.50 -26.15 24.02
C GLY A 332 -25.40 -25.10 24.06
N THR A 333 -24.19 -25.51 23.85
CA THR A 333 -23.04 -24.61 23.71
C THR A 333 -22.31 -24.91 22.42
N ASN A 334 -21.77 -23.88 21.79
CA ASN A 334 -20.88 -24.03 20.64
C ASN A 334 -19.45 -24.36 21.09
N SER A 335 -18.53 -24.52 20.13
CA SER A 335 -17.12 -24.83 20.38
C SER A 335 -16.37 -23.75 21.17
N LEU A 336 -16.89 -22.51 21.23
CA LEU A 336 -16.37 -21.41 22.03
C LEU A 336 -16.96 -21.36 23.45
N SER A 337 -17.73 -22.38 23.86
CA SER A 337 -18.46 -22.43 25.14
C SER A 337 -19.53 -21.35 25.30
N GLU A 338 -20.01 -20.77 24.20
CA GLU A 338 -21.09 -19.80 24.19
C GLU A 338 -22.47 -20.52 24.10
N ASN A 339 -23.50 -19.92 24.69
CA ASN A 339 -24.84 -20.49 24.61
C ASN A 339 -25.36 -20.48 23.17
N ALA A 340 -25.76 -21.63 22.66
CA ALA A 340 -26.34 -21.77 21.34
C ALA A 340 -27.87 -21.48 21.38
N THR A 341 -28.36 -20.79 20.36
CA THR A 341 -29.81 -20.64 20.15
C THR A 341 -30.37 -21.95 19.61
N LEU A 342 -31.31 -22.54 20.33
CA LEU A 342 -31.92 -23.81 19.95
C LEU A 342 -33.28 -23.57 19.32
N THR A 343 -33.51 -24.12 18.13
CA THR A 343 -34.80 -24.11 17.44
C THR A 343 -35.29 -25.54 17.33
N PRO A 344 -36.51 -25.85 17.87
CA PRO A 344 -37.07 -27.18 17.75
C PRO A 344 -37.44 -27.47 16.29
N VAL A 345 -37.00 -28.62 15.78
CA VAL A 345 -37.43 -29.12 14.47
C VAL A 345 -38.48 -30.18 14.70
N SER A 346 -39.68 -29.95 14.18
CA SER A 346 -40.78 -30.93 14.25
C SER A 346 -40.67 -31.88 13.05
N TYR A 347 -40.44 -33.15 13.33
CA TYR A 347 -40.61 -34.22 12.35
C TYR A 347 -41.95 -34.91 12.65
N THR A 348 -42.95 -34.67 11.83
CA THR A 348 -44.20 -35.47 11.87
C THR A 348 -43.96 -36.79 11.16
N HIS A 349 -43.43 -37.76 11.86
CA HIS A 349 -43.64 -39.16 11.51
C HIS A 349 -44.57 -39.77 12.54
N LEU A 350 -45.89 -39.56 12.32
CA LEU A 350 -46.87 -40.39 12.93
C LEU A 350 -46.94 -41.69 12.11
N ARG A 351 -46.58 -42.79 12.73
CA ARG A 351 -47.15 -44.11 12.38
C ARG A 351 -48.32 -44.41 13.25
#